data_71c2ca22d428543efbfc012a656419e2
#
_entry.id   71c2ca22d428543efbfc012a656419e2
#
_cell.length_a   1.000
_cell.length_b   1.000
_cell.length_c   1.000
_cell.angle_alpha   90.00
_cell.angle_beta   90.00
_cell.angle_gamma   90.00
#
_symmetry.space_group_name_H-M   'P 1'
#
loop_
_entity.id
_entity.type
_entity.pdbx_description
1 polymer ?
#
loop_
_entity_poly.entity_id
_entity_poly.type
_entity_poly.pdbx_seq_one_letter_code
_entity_poly.pdbx_strand_id
1 'polypeptide(L)'
;MPAFFTHLAAYLAQERPAESEAEAVFVVLKGPTRGRRLTAAGLDEVLAGARRRAGLSHASCHELRHTCFTRLREAGMTLEAIQAQAGHANLDTTRIYLHLSNDWLAAEYQQAMAVLDRLYQEEPEP
;
A
#
# COMPACT_ATOMS: atom_id res chain seq x y z
N MET A 1 8.93 8.93 -10.63
CA MET A 1 8.31 7.64 -10.19
C MET A 1 7.75 7.83 -8.79
N PRO A 2 6.54 7.40 -8.53
CA PRO A 2 5.98 7.52 -7.18
C PRO A 2 6.88 6.87 -6.13
N ALA A 3 7.03 7.52 -4.97
CA ALA A 3 7.91 7.07 -3.88
C ALA A 3 7.68 5.60 -3.48
N PHE A 4 6.42 5.14 -3.52
CA PHE A 4 6.06 3.75 -3.24
C PHE A 4 6.85 2.75 -4.10
N PHE A 5 6.90 2.95 -5.41
CA PHE A 5 7.59 2.02 -6.32
C PHE A 5 9.11 2.05 -6.15
N THR A 6 9.66 3.21 -5.81
CA THR A 6 11.09 3.34 -5.49
C THR A 6 11.43 2.54 -4.23
N HIS A 7 10.63 2.66 -3.18
CA HIS A 7 10.83 1.89 -1.95
C HIS A 7 10.58 0.39 -2.14
N LEU A 8 9.57 0.03 -2.92
CA LEU A 8 9.30 -1.38 -3.23
C LEU A 8 10.47 -2.00 -4.00
N ALA A 9 11.00 -1.33 -5.00
CA ALA A 9 12.16 -1.80 -5.75
C ALA A 9 13.39 -1.98 -4.85
N ALA A 10 13.66 -1.03 -3.96
CA ALA A 10 14.75 -1.13 -2.99
C ALA A 10 14.55 -2.32 -2.02
N TYR A 11 13.34 -2.50 -1.53
CA TYR A 11 12.99 -3.64 -0.67
C TYR A 11 13.25 -4.98 -1.38
N LEU A 12 12.76 -5.13 -2.60
CA LEU A 12 12.92 -6.37 -3.37
C LEU A 12 14.39 -6.68 -3.70
N ALA A 13 15.18 -5.65 -3.98
CA ALA A 13 16.59 -5.81 -4.36
C ALA A 13 17.54 -5.98 -3.17
N GLN A 14 17.27 -5.35 -2.04
CA GLN A 14 18.25 -5.19 -0.95
C GLN A 14 17.81 -5.86 0.36
N GLU A 15 16.52 -5.93 0.65
CA GLU A 15 16.03 -6.37 1.95
C GLU A 15 15.34 -7.73 1.93
N ARG A 16 14.54 -8.00 0.89
CA ARG A 16 13.84 -9.29 0.79
C ARG A 16 14.85 -10.42 0.63
N PRO A 17 14.81 -11.46 1.50
CA PRO A 17 15.73 -12.60 1.39
C PRO A 17 15.61 -13.28 0.03
N ALA A 18 16.72 -13.40 -0.69
CA ALA A 18 16.76 -14.04 -2.00
C ALA A 18 16.43 -15.54 -1.93
N GLU A 19 16.69 -16.16 -0.80
CA GLU A 19 16.42 -17.57 -0.51
C GLU A 19 14.95 -17.85 -0.13
N SER A 20 14.11 -16.82 -0.03
CA SER A 20 12.70 -17.00 0.33
C SER A 20 11.95 -17.76 -0.76
N GLU A 21 11.31 -18.85 -0.38
CA GLU A 21 10.42 -19.64 -1.25
C GLU A 21 8.96 -19.14 -1.22
N ALA A 22 8.68 -18.09 -0.43
CA ALA A 22 7.34 -17.53 -0.36
C ALA A 22 6.97 -16.80 -1.65
N GLU A 23 5.77 -17.07 -2.17
CA GLU A 23 5.21 -16.34 -3.31
C GLU A 23 4.77 -14.92 -2.93
N ALA A 24 4.54 -14.66 -1.63
CA ALA A 24 4.16 -13.35 -1.13
C ALA A 24 5.27 -12.32 -1.38
N VAL A 25 4.87 -11.11 -1.78
CA VAL A 25 5.80 -9.97 -1.93
C VAL A 25 6.46 -9.66 -0.60
N PHE A 26 5.66 -9.52 0.45
CA PHE A 26 6.15 -9.15 1.78
C PHE A 26 6.37 -10.39 2.65
N VAL A 27 7.59 -10.47 3.18
CA VAL A 27 8.04 -11.59 4.01
C VAL A 27 8.66 -11.08 5.31
N VAL A 28 8.78 -11.97 6.29
CA VAL A 28 9.46 -11.67 7.56
C VAL A 28 10.95 -11.48 7.30
N LEU A 29 11.53 -10.38 7.79
CA LEU A 29 12.93 -10.02 7.52
C LEU A 29 13.90 -10.46 8.62
N LYS A 30 13.42 -10.74 9.83
CA LYS A 30 14.24 -11.07 11.00
C LYS A 30 13.62 -12.19 11.83
N GLY A 31 14.48 -12.89 12.57
CA GLY A 31 14.07 -13.93 13.50
C GLY A 31 13.91 -15.32 12.88
N PRO A 32 13.38 -16.28 13.65
CA PRO A 32 13.33 -17.70 13.24
C PRO A 32 12.39 -17.97 12.05
N THR A 33 11.47 -17.07 11.75
CA THR A 33 10.55 -17.18 10.62
C THR A 33 10.94 -16.31 9.42
N ARG A 34 12.18 -15.82 9.40
CA ARG A 34 12.72 -15.01 8.28
C ARG A 34 12.49 -15.71 6.93
N GLY A 35 12.01 -14.95 5.97
CA GLY A 35 11.69 -15.45 4.62
C GLY A 35 10.30 -16.05 4.48
N ARG A 36 9.56 -16.27 5.57
CA ARG A 36 8.16 -16.69 5.51
C ARG A 36 7.23 -15.51 5.22
N ARG A 37 6.08 -15.81 4.64
CA ARG A 37 5.03 -14.81 4.38
C ARG A 37 4.73 -13.97 5.62
N LEU A 38 4.70 -12.66 5.47
CA LEU A 38 4.27 -11.76 6.53
C LEU A 38 2.77 -11.96 6.80
N THR A 39 2.42 -12.21 8.05
CA THR A 39 1.03 -12.37 8.49
C THR A 39 0.38 -11.02 8.81
N ALA A 40 -0.96 -10.99 8.91
CA ALA A 40 -1.67 -9.80 9.38
C ALA A 40 -1.19 -9.36 10.76
N ALA A 41 -1.02 -10.29 11.70
CA ALA A 41 -0.46 -10.00 13.03
C ALA A 41 0.97 -9.43 12.95
N GLY A 42 1.80 -9.97 12.07
CA GLY A 42 3.15 -9.45 11.83
C GLY A 42 3.14 -8.02 11.28
N LEU A 43 2.22 -7.72 10.37
CA LEU A 43 2.04 -6.36 9.85
C LEU A 43 1.58 -5.39 10.94
N ASP A 44 0.64 -5.80 11.80
CA ASP A 44 0.20 -4.99 12.94
C ASP A 44 1.35 -4.70 13.91
N GLU A 45 2.25 -5.65 14.14
CA GLU A 45 3.46 -5.42 14.96
C GLU A 45 4.42 -4.42 14.31
N VAL A 46 4.64 -4.51 13.01
CA VAL A 46 5.46 -3.55 12.25
C VAL A 46 4.88 -2.14 12.41
N LEU A 47 3.58 -1.99 12.23
CA LEU A 47 2.90 -0.71 12.40
C LEU A 47 2.96 -0.20 13.84
N ALA A 48 2.77 -1.08 14.83
CA ALA A 48 2.88 -0.70 16.24
C ALA A 48 4.28 -0.18 16.58
N GLY A 49 5.33 -0.79 16.03
CA GLY A 49 6.70 -0.31 16.16
C GLY A 49 6.91 1.07 15.53
N ALA A 50 6.41 1.25 14.33
CA ALA A 50 6.48 2.55 13.63
C ALA A 50 5.71 3.65 14.39
N ARG A 51 4.51 3.33 14.88
CA ARG A 51 3.69 4.23 15.70
C ARG A 51 4.43 4.70 16.95
N ARG A 52 5.07 3.77 17.68
CA ARG A 52 5.84 4.12 18.88
C ARG A 52 7.01 5.05 18.54
N ARG A 53 7.75 4.76 17.48
CA ARG A 53 8.88 5.61 17.02
C ARG A 53 8.42 7.01 16.62
N ALA A 54 7.23 7.12 16.03
CA ALA A 54 6.64 8.39 15.64
C ALA A 54 5.98 9.17 16.81
N GLY A 55 5.90 8.58 18.01
CA GLY A 55 5.25 9.21 19.17
C GLY A 55 3.73 9.31 19.04
N LEU A 56 3.10 8.51 18.19
CA LEU A 56 1.67 8.51 17.97
C LEU A 56 0.96 7.62 18.98
N SER A 57 -0.12 8.11 19.58
CA SER A 57 -0.94 7.34 20.51
C SER A 57 -1.81 6.30 19.78
N HIS A 58 -2.18 6.58 18.55
CA HIS A 58 -3.09 5.75 17.79
C HIS A 58 -2.75 5.73 16.29
N ALA A 59 -2.71 4.55 15.71
CA ALA A 59 -2.69 4.30 14.27
C ALA A 59 -2.92 2.80 14.03
N SER A 60 -3.82 2.45 13.13
CA SER A 60 -4.08 1.07 12.73
C SER A 60 -3.92 0.90 11.22
N CYS A 61 -3.73 -0.34 10.77
CA CYS A 61 -3.68 -0.66 9.34
C CYS A 61 -4.97 -0.24 8.63
N HIS A 62 -6.12 -0.41 9.29
CA HIS A 62 -7.42 -0.01 8.73
C HIS A 62 -7.52 1.52 8.54
N GLU A 63 -7.05 2.30 9.50
CA GLU A 63 -7.02 3.77 9.40
C GLU A 63 -6.08 4.23 8.29
N LEU A 64 -4.91 3.62 8.14
CA LEU A 64 -4.00 3.93 7.04
C LEU A 64 -4.64 3.63 5.68
N ARG A 65 -5.32 2.48 5.57
CA ARG A 65 -6.06 2.10 4.36
C ARG A 65 -7.16 3.12 4.05
N HIS A 66 -7.94 3.51 5.04
CA HIS A 66 -9.01 4.49 4.89
C HIS A 66 -8.44 5.86 4.45
N THR A 67 -7.38 6.33 5.09
CA THR A 67 -6.70 7.57 4.74
C THR A 67 -6.16 7.52 3.30
N CYS A 68 -5.56 6.42 2.90
CA CYS A 68 -5.06 6.23 1.54
C CYS A 68 -6.19 6.40 0.51
N PHE A 69 -7.31 5.71 0.68
CA PHE A 69 -8.43 5.79 -0.26
C PHE A 69 -9.12 7.16 -0.25
N THR A 70 -9.23 7.80 0.90
CA THR A 70 -9.75 9.17 0.99
C THR A 70 -8.88 10.13 0.19
N ARG A 71 -7.56 10.08 0.36
CA ARG A 71 -6.62 10.93 -0.38
C ARG A 71 -6.61 10.66 -1.88
N LEU A 72 -6.68 9.40 -2.29
CA LEU A 72 -6.82 9.04 -3.71
C LEU A 72 -8.12 9.62 -4.31
N ARG A 73 -9.21 9.58 -3.55
CA ARG A 73 -10.48 10.18 -3.97
C ARG A 73 -10.38 11.69 -4.10
N GLU A 74 -9.80 12.35 -3.14
CA GLU A 74 -9.55 13.81 -3.17
C GLU A 74 -8.63 14.21 -4.31
N ALA A 75 -7.67 13.36 -4.68
CA ALA A 75 -6.77 13.55 -5.82
C ALA A 75 -7.42 13.26 -7.19
N GLY A 76 -8.71 12.94 -7.22
CA GLY A 76 -9.50 12.77 -8.43
C GLY A 76 -9.65 11.34 -8.93
N MET A 77 -9.18 10.34 -8.19
CA MET A 77 -9.40 8.94 -8.56
C MET A 77 -10.90 8.60 -8.49
N THR A 78 -11.43 7.93 -9.50
CA THR A 78 -12.85 7.58 -9.53
C THR A 78 -13.20 6.58 -8.44
N LEU A 79 -14.46 6.57 -8.00
CA LEU A 79 -14.93 5.64 -6.97
C LEU A 79 -14.77 4.18 -7.42
N GLU A 80 -15.06 3.90 -8.69
CA GLU A 80 -14.89 2.58 -9.30
C GLU A 80 -13.44 2.11 -9.27
N ALA A 81 -12.50 3.00 -9.57
CA ALA A 81 -11.07 2.70 -9.52
C ALA A 81 -10.60 2.43 -8.08
N ILE A 82 -11.06 3.21 -7.11
CA ILE A 82 -10.75 3.01 -5.69
C ILE A 82 -11.29 1.66 -5.22
N GLN A 83 -12.51 1.31 -5.57
CA GLN A 83 -13.11 0.02 -5.21
C GLN A 83 -12.36 -1.15 -5.83
N ALA A 84 -11.94 -1.03 -7.10
CA ALA A 84 -11.11 -2.04 -7.76
C ALA A 84 -9.74 -2.16 -7.08
N GLN A 85 -9.11 -1.05 -6.72
CA GLN A 85 -7.83 -1.02 -5.99
C GLN A 85 -7.94 -1.63 -4.59
N ALA A 86 -9.08 -1.46 -3.94
CA ALA A 86 -9.32 -1.99 -2.60
C ALA A 86 -9.39 -3.53 -2.53
N GLY A 87 -9.53 -4.19 -3.66
CA GLY A 87 -9.57 -5.65 -3.71
C GLY A 87 -10.79 -6.21 -3.00
N HIS A 88 -12.00 -5.85 -3.46
CA HIS A 88 -13.22 -6.34 -2.84
C HIS A 88 -13.32 -7.88 -2.87
N ALA A 89 -13.55 -8.48 -1.70
CA ALA A 89 -13.77 -9.91 -1.55
C ALA A 89 -15.17 -10.37 -2.00
N ASN A 90 -16.07 -9.43 -2.34
CA ASN A 90 -17.42 -9.73 -2.76
C ASN A 90 -17.47 -10.02 -4.26
N LEU A 91 -17.95 -11.22 -4.63
CA LEU A 91 -18.09 -11.65 -6.02
C LEU A 91 -19.00 -10.75 -6.86
N ASP A 92 -20.04 -10.20 -6.27
CA ASP A 92 -20.98 -9.29 -6.96
C ASP A 92 -20.29 -7.96 -7.31
N THR A 93 -19.45 -7.45 -6.44
CA THR A 93 -18.64 -6.26 -6.69
C THR A 93 -17.59 -6.54 -7.78
N THR A 94 -16.99 -7.72 -7.79
CA THR A 94 -16.03 -8.14 -8.82
C THR A 94 -16.66 -8.15 -10.21
N ARG A 95 -17.92 -8.58 -10.35
CA ARG A 95 -18.64 -8.58 -11.63
C ARG A 95 -18.82 -7.18 -12.22
N ILE A 96 -19.07 -6.19 -11.38
CA ILE A 96 -19.24 -4.79 -11.80
C ILE A 96 -17.96 -4.25 -12.44
N TYR A 97 -16.78 -4.68 -11.97
CA TYR A 97 -15.47 -4.16 -12.39
C TYR A 97 -14.70 -5.07 -13.37
N LEU A 98 -15.25 -6.20 -13.79
CA LEU A 98 -14.61 -7.11 -14.75
C LEU A 98 -14.29 -6.46 -16.11
N HIS A 99 -14.98 -5.38 -16.47
CA HIS A 99 -14.74 -4.62 -17.69
C HIS A 99 -13.59 -3.61 -17.56
N LEU A 100 -13.10 -3.36 -16.35
CA LEU A 100 -12.01 -2.42 -16.12
C LEU A 100 -10.67 -3.13 -16.35
N SER A 101 -9.88 -2.62 -17.30
CA SER A 101 -8.56 -3.17 -17.56
C SER A 101 -7.57 -2.80 -16.45
N ASN A 102 -6.57 -3.65 -16.24
CA ASN A 102 -5.46 -3.35 -15.34
C ASN A 102 -4.71 -2.08 -15.77
N ASP A 103 -4.61 -1.83 -17.06
CA ASP A 103 -3.95 -0.63 -17.61
C ASP A 103 -4.73 0.63 -17.26
N TRP A 104 -6.05 0.58 -17.35
CA TRP A 104 -6.90 1.69 -16.93
C TRP A 104 -6.74 1.99 -15.44
N LEU A 105 -6.79 0.95 -14.58
CA LEU A 105 -6.62 1.10 -13.14
C LEU A 105 -5.24 1.66 -12.79
N ALA A 106 -4.19 1.18 -13.44
CA ALA A 106 -2.83 1.69 -13.26
C ALA A 106 -2.72 3.17 -13.64
N ALA A 107 -3.35 3.58 -14.76
CA ALA A 107 -3.37 4.96 -15.21
C ALA A 107 -4.10 5.87 -14.20
N GLU A 108 -5.27 5.46 -13.71
CA GLU A 108 -6.03 6.19 -12.67
C GLU A 108 -5.22 6.37 -11.38
N TYR A 109 -4.57 5.30 -10.93
CA TYR A 109 -3.71 5.34 -9.76
C TYR A 109 -2.50 6.27 -9.94
N GLN A 110 -1.82 6.18 -11.08
CA GLN A 110 -0.66 7.02 -11.38
C GLN A 110 -1.03 8.51 -11.44
N GLN A 111 -2.17 8.86 -12.02
CA GLN A 111 -2.66 10.23 -12.07
C GLN A 111 -2.94 10.77 -10.65
N ALA A 112 -3.62 10.00 -9.82
CA ALA A 112 -3.91 10.38 -8.44
C ALA A 112 -2.62 10.55 -7.62
N MET A 113 -1.67 9.63 -7.76
CA MET A 113 -0.39 9.72 -7.07
C MET A 113 0.44 10.92 -7.51
N ALA A 114 0.41 11.29 -8.78
CA ALA A 114 1.08 12.50 -9.27
C ALA A 114 0.52 13.79 -8.64
N VAL A 115 -0.78 13.82 -8.36
CA VAL A 115 -1.41 14.94 -7.62
C VAL A 115 -0.94 14.96 -6.16
N LEU A 116 -0.96 13.80 -5.49
CA LEU A 116 -0.53 13.69 -4.10
C LEU A 116 0.94 14.03 -3.92
N ASP A 117 1.82 13.55 -4.80
CA ASP A 117 3.25 13.86 -4.76
C ASP A 117 3.52 15.36 -4.85
N ARG A 118 2.75 16.09 -5.68
CA ARG A 118 2.85 17.56 -5.76
C ARG A 118 2.42 18.24 -4.46
N LEU A 119 1.30 17.79 -3.89
CA LEU A 119 0.79 18.36 -2.64
C LEU A 119 1.78 18.16 -1.48
N TYR A 120 2.41 16.99 -1.39
CA TYR A 120 3.42 16.72 -0.35
C TYR A 120 4.72 17.51 -0.51
N GLN A 121 5.06 17.91 -1.76
CA GLN A 121 6.23 18.76 -2.00
C GLN A 121 5.97 20.23 -1.63
N GLU A 122 4.72 20.65 -1.61
CA GLU A 122 4.30 22.00 -1.27
C GLU A 122 4.06 22.20 0.24
N GLU A 123 3.93 21.12 1.01
CA GLU A 123 3.84 21.21 2.48
C GLU A 123 5.22 21.50 3.07
N PRO A 124 5.42 22.62 3.77
CA PRO A 124 6.69 22.88 4.45
C PRO A 124 6.93 21.82 5.53
N GLU A 125 8.15 21.31 5.58
CA GLU A 125 8.56 20.43 6.67
C GLU A 125 8.30 21.09 8.03
N PRO A 126 7.75 20.36 9.02
CA PRO A 126 7.50 20.90 10.34
C PRO A 126 8.77 21.30 11.09
#